data_b63f13bbf82ded91f223405a5271a5e6
#
_entry.id   b63f13bbf82ded91f223405a5271a5e6
#
_cell.length_a   1.000
_cell.length_b   1.000
_cell.length_c   1.000
_cell.angle_alpha   90.00
_cell.angle_beta   90.00
_cell.angle_gamma   90.00
#
_symmetry.space_group_name_H-M   'P 1'
#
loop_
_entity.id
_entity.type
_entity.pdbx_description
1 polymer ?
#
loop_
_entity_poly.entity_id
_entity_poly.type
_entity_poly.pdbx_seq_one_letter_code
_entity_poly.pdbx_strand_id
1 'polypeptide(L)'
;MTLPALVTWSCYFLTGSFPQPETLLAILQTNVSEAAGYLSGHLSLPLLLCLPLYFGALFLISGKSSTGELFSRPSLLPRLALLLVAPVSLALSYSNPVTTPWIGIKDYMKAYADFEQKSKERTIRLTNLTISSAPGLYVLAIGESENSEHMNVYGYPRPTTPWLSSRRNDPHFLFFDDAYSCYVQTVPALSYALTAKNQYNGMSLSDAPSLIEAAKAAGFHTVWISNQVRFSAWDTPTTIIASEADEQHWRNSHLGTTADLDVYDDALAEELTRMKSSEKTLVILHYMGSHMPYAYHHPKSYEKIHSDDPYRDQYDDTILFHDYVMEKLYETLSARPDFQTLLYFSDHGEAIDLHLDHNPTIYVPEMTYIPLYMVFSDTYLSAHPKLIGNLVTRQKSRWTNDLVFDTQLALMGIRLPDLYEPENDITSDHYDDTPDRFKTLFGTRAITAK
;
A
#
# COMPACT_ATOMS: atom_id res chain seq x y z
N MET A 1 7.32 15.58 -25.54
CA MET A 1 6.85 16.74 -24.76
C MET A 1 5.32 16.84 -24.61
N THR A 2 4.55 16.35 -25.58
CA THR A 2 3.09 16.52 -25.57
C THR A 2 2.35 15.63 -24.56
N LEU A 3 2.67 14.33 -24.47
CA LEU A 3 1.99 13.40 -23.57
C LEU A 3 2.26 13.67 -22.08
N PRO A 4 3.50 13.90 -21.62
CA PRO A 4 3.77 14.30 -20.24
C PRO A 4 3.00 15.55 -19.81
N ALA A 5 2.95 16.58 -20.64
CA ALA A 5 2.20 17.79 -20.35
C ALA A 5 0.70 17.54 -20.24
N LEU A 6 0.14 16.71 -21.13
CA LEU A 6 -1.28 16.33 -21.08
C LEU A 6 -1.63 15.64 -19.73
N VAL A 7 -0.86 14.63 -19.35
CA VAL A 7 -1.06 13.91 -18.09
C VAL A 7 -0.95 14.86 -16.89
N THR A 8 0.11 15.69 -16.85
CA THR A 8 0.33 16.64 -15.76
C THR A 8 -0.81 17.65 -15.61
N TRP A 9 -1.30 18.20 -16.73
CA TRP A 9 -2.45 19.10 -16.69
C TRP A 9 -3.76 18.39 -16.35
N SER A 10 -3.95 17.16 -16.83
CA SER A 10 -5.11 16.36 -16.41
C SER A 10 -5.11 16.11 -14.90
N CYS A 11 -3.98 15.75 -14.31
CA CYS A 11 -3.84 15.63 -12.85
C CYS A 11 -4.19 16.95 -12.15
N TYR A 12 -3.65 18.07 -12.62
CA TYR A 12 -3.95 19.38 -12.04
C TYR A 12 -5.45 19.72 -12.07
N PHE A 13 -6.14 19.43 -13.16
CA PHE A 13 -7.58 19.68 -13.28
C PHE A 13 -8.44 18.71 -12.45
N LEU A 14 -7.91 17.50 -12.19
CA LEU A 14 -8.60 16.52 -11.34
C LEU A 14 -8.40 16.81 -9.84
N THR A 15 -7.18 17.16 -9.44
CA THR A 15 -6.79 17.20 -8.02
C THR A 15 -6.50 18.63 -7.49
N GLY A 16 -6.46 19.62 -8.37
CA GLY A 16 -6.07 21.00 -8.02
C GLY A 16 -4.56 21.19 -7.79
N SER A 17 -3.74 20.14 -7.98
CA SER A 17 -2.31 20.16 -7.71
C SER A 17 -1.51 19.46 -8.82
N PHE A 18 -0.21 19.81 -8.94
CA PHE A 18 0.67 19.11 -9.87
C PHE A 18 1.08 17.75 -9.27
N PRO A 19 1.10 16.68 -10.10
CA PRO A 19 1.46 15.35 -9.61
C PRO A 19 2.89 15.29 -9.08
N GLN A 20 3.11 14.49 -8.06
CA GLN A 20 4.43 14.08 -7.62
C GLN A 20 4.90 12.84 -8.41
N PRO A 21 6.19 12.46 -8.37
CA PRO A 21 6.67 11.26 -9.06
C PRO A 21 5.88 10.00 -8.69
N GLU A 22 5.49 9.86 -7.43
CA GLU A 22 4.70 8.74 -6.90
C GLU A 22 3.29 8.69 -7.51
N THR A 23 2.65 9.85 -7.65
CA THR A 23 1.32 9.96 -8.31
C THR A 23 1.40 9.52 -9.77
N LEU A 24 2.45 9.93 -10.49
CA LEU A 24 2.65 9.50 -11.87
C LEU A 24 3.00 8.00 -11.95
N LEU A 25 3.74 7.49 -10.98
CA LEU A 25 4.05 6.07 -10.90
C LEU A 25 2.77 5.25 -10.68
N ALA A 26 1.89 5.68 -9.77
CA ALA A 26 0.59 5.07 -9.57
C ALA A 26 -0.25 5.04 -10.85
N ILE A 27 -0.29 6.16 -11.62
CA ILE A 27 -0.98 6.22 -12.92
C ILE A 27 -0.39 5.20 -13.92
N LEU A 28 0.93 5.02 -13.93
CA LEU A 28 1.58 4.02 -14.80
C LEU A 28 1.33 2.58 -14.37
N GLN A 29 1.04 2.37 -13.10
CA GLN A 29 0.76 1.06 -12.50
C GLN A 29 -0.74 0.73 -12.51
N THR A 30 -1.61 1.73 -12.70
CA THR A 30 -3.08 1.58 -12.76
C THR A 30 -3.51 0.72 -13.95
N ASN A 31 -4.46 -0.16 -13.73
CA ASN A 31 -5.13 -0.93 -14.78
C ASN A 31 -6.34 -0.18 -15.37
N VAL A 32 -6.89 -0.70 -16.48
CA VAL A 32 -8.00 -0.03 -17.20
C VAL A 32 -9.26 0.10 -16.35
N SER A 33 -9.53 -0.87 -15.48
CA SER A 33 -10.72 -0.88 -14.61
C SER A 33 -10.62 0.20 -13.53
N GLU A 34 -9.49 0.26 -12.84
CA GLU A 34 -9.20 1.31 -11.85
C GLU A 34 -9.20 2.70 -12.48
N ALA A 35 -8.54 2.87 -13.64
CA ALA A 35 -8.53 4.14 -14.37
C ALA A 35 -9.96 4.58 -14.75
N ALA A 36 -10.81 3.66 -15.23
CA ALA A 36 -12.20 3.95 -15.58
C ALA A 36 -13.01 4.30 -14.33
N GLY A 37 -12.83 3.56 -13.22
CA GLY A 37 -13.46 3.84 -11.94
C GLY A 37 -13.10 5.22 -11.40
N TYR A 38 -11.81 5.52 -11.36
CA TYR A 38 -11.30 6.84 -10.93
C TYR A 38 -11.88 7.97 -11.78
N LEU A 39 -11.83 7.85 -13.11
CA LEU A 39 -12.37 8.86 -14.03
C LEU A 39 -13.88 9.03 -13.86
N SER A 40 -14.65 7.96 -13.64
CA SER A 40 -16.10 8.06 -13.47
C SER A 40 -16.49 8.84 -12.22
N GLY A 41 -15.70 8.75 -11.14
CA GLY A 41 -15.90 9.51 -9.90
C GLY A 41 -15.44 10.97 -9.96
N HIS A 42 -14.49 11.30 -10.85
CA HIS A 42 -13.81 12.60 -10.89
C HIS A 42 -14.00 13.38 -12.21
N LEU A 43 -14.91 12.93 -13.09
CA LEU A 43 -15.23 13.63 -14.32
C LEU A 43 -15.76 15.03 -14.04
N SER A 44 -14.95 16.04 -14.38
CA SER A 44 -15.29 17.45 -14.24
C SER A 44 -15.35 18.15 -15.59
N LEU A 45 -16.17 19.22 -15.69
CA LEU A 45 -16.27 20.01 -16.93
C LEU A 45 -14.91 20.57 -17.40
N PRO A 46 -14.00 21.05 -16.52
CA PRO A 46 -12.66 21.47 -16.92
C PRO A 46 -11.84 20.36 -17.59
N LEU A 47 -11.91 19.12 -17.06
CA LEU A 47 -11.22 17.97 -17.65
C LEU A 47 -11.77 17.63 -19.04
N LEU A 48 -13.10 17.61 -19.20
CA LEU A 48 -13.75 17.35 -20.48
C LEU A 48 -13.41 18.38 -21.55
N LEU A 49 -13.15 19.64 -21.15
CA LEU A 49 -12.73 20.70 -22.09
C LEU A 49 -11.22 20.68 -22.34
N CYS A 50 -10.40 20.24 -21.39
CA CYS A 50 -8.94 20.23 -21.51
C CYS A 50 -8.47 19.40 -22.70
N LEU A 51 -9.01 18.19 -22.89
CA LEU A 51 -8.63 17.28 -23.97
C LEU A 51 -8.91 17.85 -25.37
N PRO A 52 -10.15 18.30 -25.71
CA PRO A 52 -10.43 18.91 -27.00
C PRO A 52 -9.62 20.18 -27.27
N LEU A 53 -9.45 21.02 -26.25
CA LEU A 53 -8.65 22.25 -26.39
C LEU A 53 -7.17 21.94 -26.64
N TYR A 54 -6.62 20.95 -25.95
CA TYR A 54 -5.24 20.51 -26.13
C TYR A 54 -5.01 19.93 -27.54
N PHE A 55 -5.86 18.98 -27.99
CA PHE A 55 -5.76 18.41 -29.34
C PHE A 55 -6.08 19.41 -30.42
N GLY A 56 -7.04 20.33 -30.19
CA GLY A 56 -7.34 21.44 -31.09
C GLY A 56 -6.15 22.37 -31.27
N ALA A 57 -5.45 22.73 -30.20
CA ALA A 57 -4.25 23.51 -30.23
C ALA A 57 -3.10 22.81 -31.00
N LEU A 58 -2.90 21.51 -30.73
CA LEU A 58 -1.92 20.71 -31.46
C LEU A 58 -2.24 20.65 -32.97
N PHE A 59 -3.50 20.47 -33.35
CA PHE A 59 -3.95 20.44 -34.74
C PHE A 59 -3.70 21.80 -35.43
N LEU A 60 -4.01 22.91 -34.76
CA LEU A 60 -3.76 24.25 -35.32
C LEU A 60 -2.27 24.53 -35.46
N ILE A 61 -1.42 24.08 -34.57
CA ILE A 61 0.05 24.23 -34.66
C ILE A 61 0.59 23.36 -35.77
N SER A 62 0.18 22.09 -35.89
CA SER A 62 0.64 21.19 -36.95
C SER A 62 0.09 21.55 -38.31
N GLY A 63 -1.16 22.03 -38.40
CA GLY A 63 -1.77 22.49 -39.63
C GLY A 63 -1.07 23.73 -40.24
N LYS A 64 -0.54 24.64 -39.42
CA LYS A 64 0.27 25.78 -39.87
C LYS A 64 1.67 25.38 -40.34
N SER A 65 2.19 24.25 -39.89
CA SER A 65 3.51 23.75 -40.30
C SER A 65 3.53 23.14 -41.71
N SER A 66 2.39 22.81 -42.30
CA SER A 66 2.30 22.24 -43.64
C SER A 66 2.32 23.30 -44.76
N THR A 67 2.15 24.56 -44.42
CA THR A 67 2.38 25.66 -45.38
C THR A 67 3.84 26.07 -45.28
N GLY A 68 4.67 25.59 -46.25
CA GLY A 68 6.13 25.70 -46.29
C GLY A 68 6.72 27.12 -46.35
N GLU A 69 6.03 28.15 -45.88
CA GLU A 69 6.47 29.54 -45.93
C GLU A 69 7.15 30.05 -44.65
N LEU A 70 7.08 29.32 -43.53
CA LEU A 70 7.65 29.78 -42.24
C LEU A 70 9.19 29.68 -42.20
N PHE A 71 9.83 28.93 -43.09
CA PHE A 71 11.28 28.71 -43.11
C PHE A 71 12.02 29.21 -44.36
N SER A 72 11.35 29.92 -45.25
CA SER A 72 11.92 30.33 -46.54
C SER A 72 12.92 31.51 -46.51
N ARG A 73 13.09 32.21 -45.40
CA ARG A 73 14.18 33.19 -45.18
C ARG A 73 14.76 33.03 -43.76
N PRO A 74 16.01 32.56 -43.62
CA PRO A 74 16.67 32.47 -42.32
C PRO A 74 17.13 33.84 -41.84
N SER A 75 16.25 34.64 -41.24
CA SER A 75 16.68 35.82 -40.50
C SER A 75 17.47 35.39 -39.26
N LEU A 76 18.53 36.12 -38.95
CA LEU A 76 19.42 35.82 -37.79
C LEU A 76 18.67 35.86 -36.46
N LEU A 77 17.62 36.69 -36.35
CA LEU A 77 16.82 36.92 -35.16
C LEU A 77 16.12 35.65 -34.61
N PRO A 78 15.37 34.85 -35.40
CA PRO A 78 14.73 33.64 -34.83
C PRO A 78 15.74 32.55 -34.44
N ARG A 79 16.93 32.51 -35.07
CA ARG A 79 18.01 31.61 -34.66
C ARG A 79 18.63 32.02 -33.31
N LEU A 80 18.87 33.31 -33.11
CA LEU A 80 19.33 33.88 -31.87
C LEU A 80 18.26 33.73 -30.76
N ALA A 81 17.00 33.95 -31.09
CA ALA A 81 15.90 33.70 -30.16
C ALA A 81 15.81 32.22 -29.77
N LEU A 82 15.97 31.28 -30.71
CA LEU A 82 16.00 29.83 -30.41
C LEU A 82 17.21 29.46 -29.57
N LEU A 83 18.39 30.04 -29.82
CA LEU A 83 19.60 29.83 -29.03
C LEU A 83 19.52 30.38 -27.60
N LEU A 84 18.73 31.41 -27.36
CA LEU A 84 18.48 31.96 -26.02
C LEU A 84 17.31 31.30 -25.31
N VAL A 85 16.23 31.02 -26.04
CA VAL A 85 15.01 30.42 -25.46
C VAL A 85 15.21 28.94 -25.15
N ALA A 86 15.97 28.19 -25.96
CA ALA A 86 16.18 26.77 -25.74
C ALA A 86 16.91 26.45 -24.40
N PRO A 87 18.05 27.08 -24.05
CA PRO A 87 18.69 26.82 -22.75
C PRO A 87 17.90 27.38 -21.57
N VAL A 88 17.18 28.49 -21.72
CA VAL A 88 16.28 29.02 -20.71
C VAL A 88 15.09 28.08 -20.50
N SER A 89 14.49 27.55 -21.56
CA SER A 89 13.43 26.56 -21.50
C SER A 89 13.93 25.24 -20.91
N LEU A 90 15.17 24.84 -21.20
CA LEU A 90 15.80 23.65 -20.63
C LEU A 90 16.07 23.83 -19.13
N ALA A 91 16.58 24.98 -18.71
CA ALA A 91 16.80 25.31 -17.30
C ALA A 91 15.48 25.41 -16.52
N LEU A 92 14.47 26.06 -17.10
CA LEU A 92 13.12 26.11 -16.54
C LEU A 92 12.44 24.73 -16.54
N SER A 93 12.80 23.83 -17.45
CA SER A 93 12.28 22.46 -17.48
C SER A 93 12.79 21.61 -16.33
N TYR A 94 13.99 21.87 -15.80
CA TYR A 94 14.56 21.14 -14.66
C TYR A 94 13.89 21.49 -13.32
N SER A 95 13.30 22.65 -13.20
CA SER A 95 12.55 23.10 -12.01
C SER A 95 11.05 23.28 -12.26
N ASN A 96 10.55 22.80 -13.40
CA ASN A 96 9.17 23.00 -13.83
C ASN A 96 8.28 21.88 -13.27
N PRO A 97 7.14 22.18 -12.61
CA PRO A 97 6.21 21.18 -12.07
C PRO A 97 5.66 20.22 -13.12
N VAL A 98 5.80 20.52 -14.41
CA VAL A 98 5.41 19.62 -15.52
C VAL A 98 6.45 18.54 -15.80
N THR A 99 7.73 18.80 -15.60
CA THR A 99 8.82 17.88 -16.00
C THR A 99 9.52 17.20 -14.84
N THR A 100 9.61 17.87 -13.68
CA THR A 100 10.30 17.34 -12.49
C THR A 100 9.74 15.98 -12.04
N PRO A 101 8.41 15.77 -11.98
CA PRO A 101 7.85 14.48 -11.59
C PRO A 101 8.24 13.33 -12.54
N TRP A 102 8.32 13.63 -13.86
CA TRP A 102 8.73 12.64 -14.87
C TRP A 102 10.21 12.26 -14.80
N ILE A 103 11.05 13.16 -14.28
CA ILE A 103 12.45 12.84 -14.01
C ILE A 103 12.54 11.91 -12.80
N GLY A 104 11.77 12.20 -11.73
CA GLY A 104 11.73 11.39 -10.52
C GLY A 104 11.28 9.94 -10.74
N ILE A 105 10.37 9.68 -11.69
CA ILE A 105 9.96 8.31 -12.06
C ILE A 105 11.17 7.42 -12.41
N LYS A 106 12.17 7.96 -13.12
CA LYS A 106 13.36 7.19 -13.53
C LYS A 106 14.13 6.67 -12.31
N ASP A 107 14.18 7.44 -11.24
CA ASP A 107 14.88 7.06 -10.02
C ASP A 107 14.11 5.93 -9.31
N TYR A 108 12.78 6.00 -9.26
CA TYR A 108 11.94 4.91 -8.75
C TYR A 108 12.08 3.64 -9.59
N MET A 109 11.96 3.74 -10.92
CA MET A 109 12.12 2.59 -11.81
C MET A 109 13.49 1.93 -11.66
N LYS A 110 14.54 2.75 -11.50
CA LYS A 110 15.88 2.23 -11.24
C LYS A 110 15.95 1.54 -9.88
N ALA A 111 15.41 2.15 -8.82
CA ALA A 111 15.41 1.56 -7.49
C ALA A 111 14.68 0.20 -7.48
N TYR A 112 13.59 0.07 -8.24
CA TYR A 112 12.84 -1.19 -8.34
C TYR A 112 13.63 -2.25 -9.13
N ALA A 113 14.26 -1.88 -10.25
CA ALA A 113 15.13 -2.80 -11.00
C ALA A 113 16.34 -3.25 -10.17
N ASP A 114 16.96 -2.33 -9.43
CA ASP A 114 18.06 -2.63 -8.52
C ASP A 114 17.59 -3.55 -7.38
N PHE A 115 16.38 -3.36 -6.86
CA PHE A 115 15.78 -4.24 -5.85
C PHE A 115 15.56 -5.65 -6.38
N GLU A 116 14.94 -5.79 -7.57
CA GLU A 116 14.72 -7.09 -8.21
C GLU A 116 16.02 -7.85 -8.46
N GLN A 117 17.04 -7.16 -8.98
CA GLN A 117 18.32 -7.79 -9.23
C GLN A 117 18.98 -8.29 -7.93
N LYS A 118 18.99 -7.45 -6.90
CA LYS A 118 19.63 -7.80 -5.63
C LYS A 118 18.83 -8.84 -4.84
N SER A 119 17.51 -8.88 -4.96
CA SER A 119 16.67 -9.92 -4.36
C SER A 119 17.12 -11.31 -4.84
N LYS A 120 17.35 -11.47 -6.15
CA LYS A 120 17.84 -12.73 -6.73
C LYS A 120 19.23 -13.15 -6.22
N GLU A 121 20.06 -12.19 -5.80
CA GLU A 121 21.41 -12.43 -5.31
C GLU A 121 21.47 -12.64 -3.79
N ARG A 122 20.54 -12.05 -3.01
CA ARG A 122 20.56 -12.03 -1.53
C ARG A 122 20.22 -13.35 -0.87
N THR A 123 19.41 -14.19 -1.46
CA THR A 123 18.93 -15.48 -0.88
C THR A 123 20.07 -16.33 -0.30
N ILE A 124 21.32 -16.05 -0.68
CA ILE A 124 22.52 -16.73 -0.21
C ILE A 124 23.14 -16.08 1.05
N ARG A 125 22.70 -14.87 1.46
CA ARG A 125 23.42 -14.04 2.46
C ARG A 125 22.82 -13.97 3.86
N LEU A 126 21.56 -14.36 4.05
CA LEU A 126 20.92 -14.36 5.38
C LEU A 126 21.33 -15.61 6.17
N THR A 127 22.61 -15.68 6.57
CA THR A 127 23.17 -16.85 7.25
C THR A 127 23.26 -16.68 8.77
N ASN A 128 23.15 -15.43 9.26
CA ASN A 128 23.26 -15.12 10.70
C ASN A 128 21.88 -14.91 11.30
N LEU A 129 21.12 -16.00 11.50
CA LEU A 129 19.76 -15.95 12.04
C LEU A 129 19.70 -16.58 13.42
N THR A 130 18.99 -15.95 14.35
CA THR A 130 18.54 -16.61 15.57
C THR A 130 17.08 -17.05 15.36
N ILE A 131 16.81 -18.34 15.55
CA ILE A 131 15.50 -18.95 15.27
C ILE A 131 15.02 -19.63 16.53
N SER A 132 13.89 -19.15 17.07
CA SER A 132 13.17 -19.77 18.18
C SER A 132 11.73 -20.14 17.81
N SER A 133 11.45 -20.20 16.50
CA SER A 133 10.11 -20.44 15.94
C SER A 133 9.56 -21.80 16.36
N ALA A 134 8.33 -21.82 16.87
CA ALA A 134 7.54 -23.04 16.98
C ALA A 134 7.01 -23.48 15.61
N PRO A 135 6.81 -24.80 15.38
CA PRO A 135 6.03 -25.25 14.23
C PRO A 135 4.62 -24.66 14.26
N GLY A 136 4.10 -24.31 13.07
CA GLY A 136 2.74 -23.81 12.95
C GLY A 136 2.55 -22.79 11.83
N LEU A 137 1.34 -22.27 11.77
CA LEU A 137 0.86 -21.33 10.78
C LEU A 137 0.89 -19.90 11.36
N TYR A 138 1.66 -19.05 10.73
CA TYR A 138 1.76 -17.62 11.00
C TYR A 138 1.16 -16.84 9.82
N VAL A 139 0.26 -15.93 10.09
CA VAL A 139 -0.46 -15.19 9.05
C VAL A 139 -0.17 -13.70 9.16
N LEU A 140 0.16 -13.08 8.04
CA LEU A 140 0.19 -11.65 7.86
C LEU A 140 -0.95 -11.27 6.91
N ALA A 141 -1.91 -10.50 7.37
CA ALA A 141 -3.05 -10.04 6.57
C ALA A 141 -2.90 -8.54 6.29
N ILE A 142 -2.87 -8.19 5.02
CA ILE A 142 -2.67 -6.82 4.53
C ILE A 142 -3.99 -6.33 3.96
N GLY A 143 -4.62 -5.38 4.66
CA GLY A 143 -5.77 -4.62 4.18
C GLY A 143 -5.35 -3.53 3.19
N GLU A 144 -6.30 -2.98 2.48
CA GLU A 144 -6.10 -1.96 1.45
C GLU A 144 -7.00 -0.76 1.73
N SER A 145 -6.39 0.45 1.83
CA SER A 145 -7.10 1.73 1.95
C SER A 145 -8.04 1.85 3.17
N GLU A 146 -7.80 1.11 4.26
CA GLU A 146 -8.71 1.11 5.41
C GLU A 146 -8.30 2.13 6.46
N ASN A 147 -9.23 3.03 6.79
CA ASN A 147 -9.06 4.04 7.83
C ASN A 147 -9.66 3.55 9.16
N SER A 148 -8.85 3.50 10.22
CA SER A 148 -9.29 3.10 11.56
C SER A 148 -10.39 4.01 12.14
N GLU A 149 -10.49 5.28 11.72
CA GLU A 149 -11.55 6.20 12.15
C GLU A 149 -12.92 5.88 11.54
N HIS A 150 -12.98 4.98 10.53
CA HIS A 150 -14.20 4.42 9.96
C HIS A 150 -14.56 3.04 10.49
N MET A 151 -13.88 2.57 11.55
CA MET A 151 -14.13 1.28 12.20
C MET A 151 -14.67 1.46 13.61
N ASN A 152 -15.87 0.92 13.90
CA ASN A 152 -16.46 1.10 15.22
C ASN A 152 -15.72 0.36 16.34
N VAL A 153 -14.88 -0.62 16.05
CA VAL A 153 -13.96 -1.22 17.01
C VAL A 153 -12.94 -0.20 17.56
N TYR A 154 -12.62 0.85 16.80
CA TYR A 154 -11.78 1.99 17.22
C TYR A 154 -12.58 3.23 17.63
N GLY A 155 -13.92 3.14 17.72
CA GLY A 155 -14.77 4.22 18.26
C GLY A 155 -15.61 4.95 17.22
N TYR A 156 -15.57 4.56 15.94
CA TYR A 156 -16.46 5.14 14.93
C TYR A 156 -17.92 4.91 15.26
N PRO A 157 -18.81 5.93 15.09
CA PRO A 157 -20.20 5.83 15.56
C PRO A 157 -21.09 4.91 14.70
N ARG A 158 -20.72 4.63 13.45
CA ARG A 158 -21.48 3.73 12.58
C ARG A 158 -21.04 2.27 12.80
N PRO A 159 -21.93 1.28 12.69
CA PRO A 159 -21.63 -0.13 12.94
C PRO A 159 -20.92 -0.80 11.75
N THR A 160 -19.74 -0.34 11.42
CA THR A 160 -18.92 -0.82 10.29
C THR A 160 -18.12 -2.08 10.62
N THR A 161 -17.78 -2.32 11.89
CA THR A 161 -17.03 -3.51 12.33
C THR A 161 -17.67 -4.19 13.55
N PRO A 162 -18.95 -4.64 13.45
CA PRO A 162 -19.68 -5.20 14.59
C PRO A 162 -19.06 -6.48 15.14
N TRP A 163 -18.50 -7.35 14.29
CA TRP A 163 -17.85 -8.56 14.72
C TRP A 163 -16.53 -8.27 15.45
N LEU A 164 -15.61 -7.49 14.87
CA LEU A 164 -14.37 -7.07 15.54
C LEU A 164 -14.65 -6.35 16.85
N SER A 165 -15.71 -5.52 16.92
CA SER A 165 -16.11 -4.82 18.15
C SER A 165 -16.53 -5.81 19.24
N SER A 166 -17.16 -6.92 18.87
CA SER A 166 -17.49 -7.99 19.83
C SER A 166 -16.24 -8.69 20.40
N ARG A 167 -15.09 -8.59 19.73
CA ARG A 167 -13.81 -9.18 20.10
C ARG A 167 -12.92 -8.25 20.92
N ARG A 168 -13.31 -6.98 21.12
CA ARG A 168 -12.48 -6.00 21.84
C ARG A 168 -11.99 -6.45 23.21
N ASN A 169 -12.74 -7.29 23.89
CA ASN A 169 -12.41 -7.84 25.20
C ASN A 169 -12.04 -9.34 25.16
N ASP A 170 -11.87 -9.92 23.98
CA ASP A 170 -11.43 -11.31 23.81
C ASP A 170 -9.90 -11.37 24.03
N PRO A 171 -9.39 -12.20 24.94
CA PRO A 171 -7.97 -12.26 25.26
C PRO A 171 -7.09 -12.73 24.08
N HIS A 172 -7.69 -13.32 23.06
CA HIS A 172 -6.97 -13.71 21.84
C HIS A 172 -6.72 -12.52 20.91
N PHE A 173 -7.42 -11.39 21.08
CA PHE A 173 -7.34 -10.22 20.23
C PHE A 173 -6.66 -9.06 20.94
N LEU A 174 -5.67 -8.46 20.29
CA LEU A 174 -5.05 -7.22 20.73
C LEU A 174 -5.24 -6.16 19.65
N PHE A 175 -5.92 -5.08 19.97
CA PHE A 175 -6.14 -3.92 19.09
C PHE A 175 -5.23 -2.78 19.48
N PHE A 176 -4.62 -2.12 18.51
CA PHE A 176 -3.69 -1.01 18.71
C PHE A 176 -4.33 0.28 18.23
N ASP A 177 -4.49 1.24 19.12
CA ASP A 177 -5.30 2.45 18.88
C ASP A 177 -4.53 3.57 18.16
N ASP A 178 -3.18 3.54 18.15
CA ASP A 178 -2.33 4.62 17.62
C ASP A 178 -1.39 4.12 16.50
N ALA A 179 -1.99 3.50 15.46
CA ALA A 179 -1.27 2.95 14.30
C ALA A 179 -1.42 3.84 13.06
N TYR A 180 -0.33 3.96 12.30
CA TYR A 180 -0.24 4.83 11.12
C TYR A 180 0.51 4.16 9.98
N SER A 181 0.22 4.58 8.75
CA SER A 181 1.04 4.20 7.59
C SER A 181 2.24 5.12 7.42
N CYS A 182 3.36 4.56 6.97
CA CYS A 182 4.58 5.30 6.65
C CYS A 182 4.49 6.07 5.32
N TYR A 183 3.50 5.74 4.50
CA TYR A 183 3.15 6.43 3.26
C TYR A 183 1.66 6.27 2.95
N VAL A 184 1.14 7.08 2.03
CA VAL A 184 -0.30 7.12 1.71
C VAL A 184 -0.67 6.40 0.42
N GLN A 185 0.18 5.51 -0.07
CA GLN A 185 -0.05 4.70 -1.28
C GLN A 185 0.50 3.30 -1.07
N THR A 186 -0.15 2.30 -1.65
CA THR A 186 0.14 0.87 -1.49
C THR A 186 1.59 0.51 -1.76
N VAL A 187 2.10 0.76 -2.97
CA VAL A 187 3.44 0.30 -3.36
C VAL A 187 4.55 0.91 -2.50
N PRO A 188 4.58 2.24 -2.26
CA PRO A 188 5.53 2.85 -1.33
C PRO A 188 5.40 2.30 0.10
N ALA A 189 4.19 2.21 0.67
CA ALA A 189 3.98 1.74 2.03
C ALA A 189 4.42 0.28 2.21
N LEU A 190 3.99 -0.61 1.31
CA LEU A 190 4.33 -2.04 1.37
C LEU A 190 5.80 -2.32 1.07
N SER A 191 6.47 -1.49 0.27
CA SER A 191 7.92 -1.63 0.04
C SER A 191 8.73 -1.44 1.33
N TYR A 192 8.24 -0.66 2.28
CA TYR A 192 8.82 -0.52 3.62
C TYR A 192 8.29 -1.60 4.58
N ALA A 193 6.98 -1.80 4.63
CA ALA A 193 6.35 -2.76 5.54
C ALA A 193 6.88 -4.20 5.38
N LEU A 194 7.15 -4.62 4.13
CA LEU A 194 7.54 -5.99 3.79
C LEU A 194 9.05 -6.19 3.64
N THR A 195 9.86 -5.20 3.99
CA THR A 195 11.33 -5.29 3.95
C THR A 195 11.96 -4.77 5.24
N ALA A 196 13.25 -5.05 5.43
CA ALA A 196 14.01 -4.49 6.54
C ALA A 196 14.24 -2.97 6.44
N LYS A 197 13.83 -2.33 5.34
CA LYS A 197 13.89 -0.87 5.22
C LYS A 197 12.76 -0.24 6.00
N ASN A 198 13.13 0.71 6.86
CA ASN A 198 12.17 1.52 7.60
C ASN A 198 12.57 3.00 7.60
N GLN A 199 11.80 3.86 8.24
CA GLN A 199 12.05 5.29 8.30
C GLN A 199 13.23 5.67 9.22
N TYR A 200 13.79 4.71 9.97
CA TYR A 200 14.77 4.93 11.03
C TYR A 200 16.19 4.49 10.66
N ASN A 201 16.37 3.59 9.68
CA ASN A 201 17.65 2.93 9.42
C ASN A 201 18.45 3.43 8.21
N GLY A 202 17.93 4.33 7.39
CA GLY A 202 18.66 4.87 6.24
C GLY A 202 19.05 3.85 5.15
N MET A 203 18.62 2.59 5.28
CA MET A 203 18.91 1.51 4.33
C MET A 203 18.30 1.80 2.96
N SER A 204 19.01 1.45 1.86
CA SER A 204 18.41 1.51 0.54
C SER A 204 17.42 0.35 0.35
N LEU A 205 16.33 0.56 -0.40
CA LEU A 205 15.37 -0.51 -0.68
C LEU A 205 16.07 -1.72 -1.32
N SER A 206 17.00 -1.47 -2.24
CA SER A 206 17.74 -2.53 -2.91
C SER A 206 18.63 -3.38 -1.98
N ASP A 207 19.03 -2.87 -0.82
CA ASP A 207 19.86 -3.59 0.16
C ASP A 207 19.02 -4.27 1.25
N ALA A 208 17.74 -3.93 1.35
CA ALA A 208 16.84 -4.45 2.36
C ALA A 208 16.34 -5.86 2.01
N PRO A 209 16.56 -6.89 2.84
CA PRO A 209 15.92 -8.18 2.65
C PRO A 209 14.42 -8.06 2.87
N SER A 210 13.66 -8.89 2.14
CA SER A 210 12.22 -8.98 2.33
C SER A 210 11.84 -9.89 3.51
N LEU A 211 10.62 -9.75 3.98
CA LEU A 211 10.04 -10.63 4.99
C LEU A 211 10.01 -12.09 4.51
N ILE A 212 9.74 -12.32 3.22
CA ILE A 212 9.72 -13.66 2.63
C ILE A 212 11.13 -14.23 2.58
N GLU A 213 12.14 -13.46 2.16
CA GLU A 213 13.54 -13.89 2.19
C GLU A 213 13.96 -14.31 3.61
N ALA A 214 13.61 -13.50 4.62
CA ALA A 214 13.95 -13.78 6.02
C ALA A 214 13.23 -15.04 6.53
N ALA A 215 11.95 -15.21 6.22
CA ALA A 215 11.17 -16.38 6.60
C ALA A 215 11.73 -17.67 5.94
N LYS A 216 12.05 -17.63 4.66
CA LYS A 216 12.67 -18.77 3.93
C LYS A 216 14.03 -19.13 4.50
N ALA A 217 14.87 -18.14 4.80
CA ALA A 217 16.16 -18.38 5.45
C ALA A 217 16.03 -19.02 6.83
N ALA A 218 14.91 -18.78 7.54
CA ALA A 218 14.56 -19.42 8.81
C ALA A 218 13.86 -20.79 8.64
N GLY A 219 13.71 -21.28 7.43
CA GLY A 219 13.14 -22.59 7.11
C GLY A 219 11.60 -22.61 7.10
N PHE A 220 10.96 -21.46 6.90
CA PHE A 220 9.52 -21.40 6.67
C PHE A 220 9.17 -21.72 5.23
N HIS A 221 8.09 -22.46 5.04
CA HIS A 221 7.36 -22.50 3.78
C HIS A 221 6.54 -21.22 3.66
N THR A 222 6.61 -20.54 2.52
CA THR A 222 6.02 -19.21 2.34
C THR A 222 4.97 -19.22 1.25
N VAL A 223 3.79 -18.67 1.55
CA VAL A 223 2.64 -18.63 0.64
C VAL A 223 2.12 -17.20 0.55
N TRP A 224 1.96 -16.71 -0.67
CA TRP A 224 1.31 -15.44 -0.97
C TRP A 224 -0.05 -15.68 -1.60
N ILE A 225 -1.11 -15.18 -0.98
CA ILE A 225 -2.49 -15.26 -1.50
C ILE A 225 -3.01 -13.83 -1.66
N SER A 226 -3.38 -13.45 -2.86
CA SER A 226 -3.79 -12.08 -3.17
C SER A 226 -5.08 -12.00 -3.96
N ASN A 227 -5.94 -11.05 -3.58
CA ASN A 227 -7.09 -10.63 -4.38
C ASN A 227 -6.76 -9.39 -5.25
N GLN A 228 -5.56 -8.84 -5.08
CA GLN A 228 -5.05 -7.77 -5.95
C GLN A 228 -4.70 -8.30 -7.34
N VAL A 229 -4.71 -7.41 -8.34
CA VAL A 229 -4.30 -7.75 -9.70
C VAL A 229 -2.78 -7.86 -9.78
N ARG A 230 -2.28 -8.95 -10.37
CA ARG A 230 -0.87 -9.06 -10.71
C ARG A 230 -0.56 -8.22 -11.94
N PHE A 231 0.20 -7.14 -11.76
CA PHE A 231 0.63 -6.31 -12.88
C PHE A 231 1.67 -7.06 -13.73
N SER A 232 1.39 -7.24 -15.03
CA SER A 232 2.27 -7.95 -15.95
C SER A 232 3.24 -7.06 -16.72
N ALA A 233 3.00 -5.73 -16.76
CA ALA A 233 3.81 -4.78 -17.55
C ALA A 233 4.97 -4.17 -16.78
N TRP A 234 4.84 -4.05 -15.45
CA TRP A 234 5.83 -3.43 -14.56
C TRP A 234 5.80 -4.12 -13.20
N ASP A 235 6.85 -4.83 -12.84
CA ASP A 235 6.97 -5.40 -11.52
C ASP A 235 7.22 -4.28 -10.49
N THR A 236 6.39 -4.26 -9.45
CA THR A 236 6.55 -3.37 -8.29
C THR A 236 7.34 -4.09 -7.20
N PRO A 237 7.92 -3.39 -6.21
CA PRO A 237 8.52 -4.06 -5.04
C PRO A 237 7.58 -5.08 -4.40
N THR A 238 6.28 -4.79 -4.31
CA THR A 238 5.28 -5.71 -3.75
C THR A 238 5.15 -6.99 -4.58
N THR A 239 5.07 -6.89 -5.91
CA THR A 239 5.01 -8.07 -6.79
C THR A 239 6.32 -8.85 -6.83
N ILE A 240 7.47 -8.17 -6.72
CA ILE A 240 8.78 -8.81 -6.59
C ILE A 240 8.83 -9.62 -5.30
N ILE A 241 8.46 -9.03 -4.14
CA ILE A 241 8.40 -9.71 -2.85
C ILE A 241 7.45 -10.91 -2.92
N ALA A 242 6.24 -10.73 -3.47
CA ALA A 242 5.29 -11.81 -3.66
C ALA A 242 5.87 -12.97 -4.50
N SER A 243 6.71 -12.64 -5.51
CA SER A 243 7.35 -13.65 -6.37
C SER A 243 8.43 -14.47 -5.68
N GLU A 244 8.92 -14.04 -4.52
CA GLU A 244 9.90 -14.76 -3.70
C GLU A 244 9.25 -15.91 -2.91
N ALA A 245 7.91 -15.89 -2.72
CA ALA A 245 7.18 -16.94 -2.02
C ALA A 245 7.28 -18.30 -2.75
N ASP A 246 7.26 -19.39 -1.96
CA ASP A 246 7.30 -20.75 -2.51
C ASP A 246 6.02 -21.07 -3.29
N GLU A 247 4.88 -20.54 -2.84
CA GLU A 247 3.58 -20.64 -3.52
C GLU A 247 2.91 -19.26 -3.66
N GLN A 248 2.24 -19.04 -4.81
CA GLN A 248 1.52 -17.80 -5.07
C GLN A 248 0.14 -18.12 -5.64
N HIS A 249 -0.91 -17.51 -5.07
CA HIS A 249 -2.29 -17.62 -5.50
C HIS A 249 -2.86 -16.23 -5.75
N TRP A 250 -3.05 -15.89 -7.03
CA TRP A 250 -3.62 -14.62 -7.47
C TRP A 250 -5.06 -14.86 -7.92
N ARG A 251 -6.03 -14.28 -7.20
CA ARG A 251 -7.45 -14.50 -7.47
C ARG A 251 -7.96 -13.60 -8.61
N ASN A 252 -7.42 -12.41 -8.74
CA ASN A 252 -7.67 -11.49 -9.84
C ASN A 252 -6.47 -11.51 -10.80
N SER A 253 -6.50 -12.45 -11.75
CA SER A 253 -5.40 -12.66 -12.71
C SER A 253 -5.58 -11.93 -14.03
N HIS A 254 -6.73 -11.31 -14.31
CA HIS A 254 -7.08 -10.77 -15.60
C HIS A 254 -6.92 -9.24 -15.64
N LEU A 255 -6.17 -8.78 -16.66
CA LEU A 255 -6.09 -7.36 -17.00
C LEU A 255 -7.46 -6.84 -17.46
N GLY A 256 -8.24 -6.34 -16.49
CA GLY A 256 -9.19 -5.30 -16.76
C GLY A 256 -10.41 -5.60 -17.64
N THR A 257 -11.27 -6.50 -17.23
CA THR A 257 -12.69 -6.32 -17.55
C THR A 257 -13.50 -6.35 -16.25
N THR A 258 -14.49 -5.49 -16.14
CA THR A 258 -15.44 -5.41 -15.01
C THR A 258 -16.26 -6.69 -14.80
N ALA A 259 -16.03 -7.73 -15.59
CA ALA A 259 -16.73 -9.01 -15.55
C ALA A 259 -16.15 -10.02 -14.54
N ASP A 260 -14.93 -9.80 -14.04
CA ASP A 260 -14.25 -10.72 -13.11
C ASP A 260 -14.35 -10.27 -11.64
N LEU A 261 -15.22 -9.32 -11.32
CA LEU A 261 -15.50 -8.81 -9.99
C LEU A 261 -16.39 -9.73 -9.13
N ASP A 262 -16.61 -10.97 -9.57
CA ASP A 262 -17.35 -11.98 -8.79
C ASP A 262 -16.49 -12.63 -7.68
N VAL A 263 -15.20 -12.26 -7.57
CA VAL A 263 -14.29 -12.77 -6.54
C VAL A 263 -14.03 -11.67 -5.51
N TYR A 264 -14.67 -11.77 -4.37
CA TYR A 264 -14.46 -10.89 -3.23
C TYR A 264 -13.40 -11.44 -2.27
N ASP A 265 -13.01 -10.65 -1.30
CA ASP A 265 -11.93 -10.94 -0.36
C ASP A 265 -12.19 -12.15 0.55
N ASP A 266 -13.44 -12.53 0.77
CA ASP A 266 -13.80 -13.74 1.53
C ASP A 266 -13.28 -15.04 0.90
N ALA A 267 -13.01 -15.04 -0.41
CA ALA A 267 -12.40 -16.16 -1.11
C ALA A 267 -10.96 -16.48 -0.65
N LEU A 268 -10.25 -15.52 -0.02
CA LEU A 268 -8.88 -15.76 0.48
C LEU A 268 -8.89 -16.72 1.67
N ALA A 269 -9.89 -16.65 2.53
CA ALA A 269 -10.06 -17.58 3.65
C ALA A 269 -10.30 -19.02 3.16
N GLU A 270 -10.98 -19.20 2.02
CA GLU A 270 -11.20 -20.53 1.44
C GLU A 270 -9.91 -21.20 0.97
N GLU A 271 -8.94 -20.42 0.46
CA GLU A 271 -7.63 -20.97 0.07
C GLU A 271 -6.90 -21.59 1.27
N LEU A 272 -7.00 -20.98 2.45
CA LEU A 272 -6.39 -21.51 3.67
C LEU A 272 -6.99 -22.87 4.09
N THR A 273 -8.26 -23.14 3.81
CA THR A 273 -8.88 -24.43 4.11
C THR A 273 -8.31 -25.56 3.26
N ARG A 274 -7.79 -25.23 2.07
CA ARG A 274 -7.20 -26.20 1.12
C ARG A 274 -5.72 -26.44 1.37
N MET A 275 -5.07 -25.56 2.14
CA MET A 275 -3.63 -25.66 2.42
C MET A 275 -3.32 -26.82 3.35
N LYS A 276 -2.30 -27.56 2.98
CA LYS A 276 -1.70 -28.58 3.87
C LYS A 276 -0.80 -27.90 4.88
N SER A 277 -0.85 -28.36 6.12
CA SER A 277 0.09 -27.94 7.15
C SER A 277 1.52 -28.37 6.75
N SER A 278 2.44 -27.44 6.84
CA SER A 278 3.87 -27.73 6.91
C SER A 278 4.36 -27.48 8.34
N GLU A 279 5.60 -27.89 8.67
CA GLU A 279 6.10 -27.68 10.03
C GLU A 279 6.12 -26.20 10.43
N LYS A 280 6.53 -25.31 9.52
CA LYS A 280 6.54 -23.86 9.71
C LYS A 280 6.03 -23.19 8.45
N THR A 281 4.98 -22.41 8.56
CA THR A 281 4.39 -21.73 7.39
C THR A 281 4.13 -20.25 7.68
N LEU A 282 4.57 -19.38 6.78
CA LEU A 282 4.13 -17.99 6.70
C LEU A 282 3.16 -17.86 5.53
N VAL A 283 1.95 -17.40 5.82
CA VAL A 283 0.98 -16.98 4.79
C VAL A 283 0.83 -15.48 4.81
N ILE A 284 0.96 -14.86 3.66
CA ILE A 284 0.63 -13.44 3.46
C ILE A 284 -0.67 -13.38 2.67
N LEU A 285 -1.70 -12.76 3.25
CA LEU A 285 -2.98 -12.46 2.61
C LEU A 285 -2.97 -10.99 2.20
N HIS A 286 -3.23 -10.70 0.93
CA HIS A 286 -3.26 -9.34 0.40
C HIS A 286 -4.64 -9.06 -0.20
N TYR A 287 -5.44 -8.30 0.53
CA TYR A 287 -6.83 -8.01 0.22
C TYR A 287 -6.97 -6.89 -0.81
N MET A 288 -8.13 -6.82 -1.46
CA MET A 288 -8.56 -5.66 -2.25
C MET A 288 -9.15 -4.57 -1.34
N GLY A 289 -9.71 -4.97 -0.20
CA GLY A 289 -10.14 -4.10 0.89
C GLY A 289 -11.10 -2.99 0.45
N SER A 290 -10.78 -1.78 0.89
CA SER A 290 -11.56 -0.57 0.59
C SER A 290 -10.97 0.27 -0.55
N HIS A 291 -10.35 -0.39 -1.55
CA HIS A 291 -9.84 0.30 -2.74
C HIS A 291 -10.99 0.94 -3.54
N MET A 292 -10.76 2.11 -4.11
CA MET A 292 -11.75 2.76 -4.99
C MET A 292 -11.83 2.06 -6.38
N PRO A 293 -13.01 1.90 -7.00
CA PRO A 293 -14.35 2.35 -6.58
C PRO A 293 -15.00 1.39 -5.58
N TYR A 294 -15.40 1.90 -4.44
CA TYR A 294 -15.86 1.14 -3.27
C TYR A 294 -17.01 0.18 -3.56
N ALA A 295 -18.00 0.59 -4.37
CA ALA A 295 -19.18 -0.22 -4.72
C ALA A 295 -18.85 -1.55 -5.42
N TYR A 296 -17.62 -1.76 -5.87
CA TYR A 296 -17.22 -2.99 -6.56
C TYR A 296 -16.52 -4.00 -5.64
N HIS A 297 -16.21 -3.63 -4.40
CA HIS A 297 -15.38 -4.45 -3.51
C HIS A 297 -16.18 -5.19 -2.45
N HIS A 298 -17.51 -5.16 -2.53
CA HIS A 298 -18.42 -5.93 -1.70
C HIS A 298 -19.64 -6.42 -2.50
N PRO A 299 -20.29 -7.52 -2.07
CA PRO A 299 -21.57 -7.93 -2.64
C PRO A 299 -22.66 -6.91 -2.35
N LYS A 300 -23.66 -6.77 -3.23
CA LYS A 300 -24.83 -5.88 -3.04
C LYS A 300 -25.57 -6.12 -1.72
N SER A 301 -25.52 -7.32 -1.16
CA SER A 301 -26.08 -7.61 0.16
C SER A 301 -25.42 -6.86 1.32
N TYR A 302 -24.27 -6.22 1.06
CA TYR A 302 -23.54 -5.38 2.00
C TYR A 302 -23.74 -3.88 1.79
N GLU A 303 -24.52 -3.45 0.82
CA GLU A 303 -25.02 -2.08 0.70
C GLU A 303 -26.06 -1.83 1.82
N LYS A 304 -25.61 -1.59 3.05
CA LYS A 304 -26.46 -1.51 4.26
C LYS A 304 -26.45 -0.15 4.93
N ILE A 305 -25.40 0.64 4.68
CA ILE A 305 -25.22 1.95 5.32
C ILE A 305 -25.75 3.04 4.39
N HIS A 306 -26.65 3.87 4.90
CA HIS A 306 -27.30 4.91 4.11
C HIS A 306 -27.40 6.22 4.90
N SER A 307 -26.94 7.31 4.30
CA SER A 307 -27.01 8.67 4.83
C SER A 307 -27.13 9.69 3.70
N ASP A 308 -26.92 10.97 4.02
CA ASP A 308 -26.87 12.06 3.04
C ASP A 308 -25.54 12.11 2.27
N ASP A 309 -24.59 11.22 2.58
CA ASP A 309 -23.27 11.13 1.96
C ASP A 309 -23.03 9.74 1.35
N PRO A 310 -23.48 9.51 0.11
CA PRO A 310 -23.33 8.21 -0.55
C PRO A 310 -21.88 7.79 -0.80
N TYR A 311 -20.95 8.72 -0.87
CA TYR A 311 -19.51 8.41 -1.03
C TYR A 311 -18.96 7.75 0.22
N ARG A 312 -19.23 8.32 1.40
CA ARG A 312 -18.88 7.74 2.69
C ARG A 312 -19.62 6.43 2.94
N ASP A 313 -20.91 6.37 2.57
CA ASP A 313 -21.73 5.17 2.78
C ASP A 313 -21.15 3.96 2.03
N GLN A 314 -20.73 4.13 0.76
CA GLN A 314 -20.08 3.09 -0.02
C GLN A 314 -18.74 2.63 0.57
N TYR A 315 -17.96 3.56 1.11
CA TYR A 315 -16.74 3.22 1.81
C TYR A 315 -17.02 2.44 3.10
N ASP A 316 -17.94 2.90 3.92
CA ASP A 316 -18.33 2.23 5.16
C ASP A 316 -18.90 0.82 4.90
N ASP A 317 -19.57 0.60 3.76
CA ASP A 317 -20.03 -0.71 3.32
C ASP A 317 -18.88 -1.66 2.96
N THR A 318 -17.75 -1.17 2.42
CA THR A 318 -16.55 -1.98 2.22
C THR A 318 -15.94 -2.42 3.55
N ILE A 319 -15.88 -1.51 4.53
CA ILE A 319 -15.40 -1.83 5.89
C ILE A 319 -16.31 -2.86 6.56
N LEU A 320 -17.64 -2.72 6.41
CA LEU A 320 -18.59 -3.70 6.94
C LEU A 320 -18.45 -5.07 6.30
N PHE A 321 -18.15 -5.13 4.99
CA PHE A 321 -17.87 -6.39 4.33
C PHE A 321 -16.53 -6.97 4.78
N HIS A 322 -15.52 -6.14 4.98
CA HIS A 322 -14.23 -6.61 5.48
C HIS A 322 -14.34 -7.19 6.89
N ASP A 323 -15.18 -6.64 7.77
CA ASP A 323 -15.47 -7.23 9.09
C ASP A 323 -15.96 -8.68 8.99
N TYR A 324 -16.85 -8.96 8.02
CA TYR A 324 -17.29 -10.32 7.70
C TYR A 324 -16.15 -11.20 7.14
N VAL A 325 -15.31 -10.64 6.26
CA VAL A 325 -14.14 -11.35 5.73
C VAL A 325 -13.22 -11.80 6.86
N MET A 326 -12.98 -10.92 7.83
CA MET A 326 -12.14 -11.23 9.00
C MET A 326 -12.80 -12.22 9.97
N GLU A 327 -14.13 -12.20 10.10
CA GLU A 327 -14.86 -13.26 10.80
C GLU A 327 -14.60 -14.62 10.17
N LYS A 328 -14.75 -14.73 8.83
CA LYS A 328 -14.49 -15.96 8.07
C LYS A 328 -13.05 -16.43 8.17
N LEU A 329 -12.11 -15.50 8.11
CA LEU A 329 -10.69 -15.80 8.29
C LEU A 329 -10.44 -16.38 9.69
N TYR A 330 -10.98 -15.74 10.72
CA TYR A 330 -10.82 -16.21 12.12
C TYR A 330 -11.47 -17.58 12.34
N GLU A 331 -12.68 -17.83 11.82
CA GLU A 331 -13.32 -19.15 11.87
C GLU A 331 -12.42 -20.24 11.25
N THR A 332 -11.81 -19.92 10.09
CA THR A 332 -10.88 -20.83 9.41
C THR A 332 -9.62 -21.09 10.22
N LEU A 333 -9.01 -20.05 10.77
CA LEU A 333 -7.75 -20.15 11.51
C LEU A 333 -7.95 -20.81 12.87
N SER A 334 -9.00 -20.46 13.62
CA SER A 334 -9.29 -21.02 14.94
C SER A 334 -9.63 -22.51 14.91
N ALA A 335 -10.14 -23.01 13.77
CA ALA A 335 -10.38 -24.44 13.57
C ALA A 335 -9.09 -25.23 13.29
N ARG A 336 -7.96 -24.57 13.05
CA ARG A 336 -6.66 -25.21 12.71
C ARG A 336 -5.82 -25.41 13.97
N PRO A 337 -5.40 -26.65 14.25
CA PRO A 337 -4.56 -26.93 15.44
C PRO A 337 -3.13 -26.36 15.32
N ASP A 338 -2.70 -26.03 14.11
CA ASP A 338 -1.38 -25.47 13.81
C ASP A 338 -1.37 -23.93 13.80
N PHE A 339 -2.52 -23.24 13.98
CA PHE A 339 -2.57 -21.78 14.03
C PHE A 339 -1.76 -21.23 15.21
N GLN A 340 -0.93 -20.22 14.93
CA GLN A 340 -0.11 -19.53 15.92
C GLN A 340 -0.54 -18.07 16.07
N THR A 341 -0.38 -17.27 15.02
CA THR A 341 -0.64 -15.82 15.05
C THR A 341 -1.24 -15.33 13.75
N LEU A 342 -2.05 -14.27 13.86
CA LEU A 342 -2.44 -13.40 12.76
C LEU A 342 -2.07 -11.96 13.14
N LEU A 343 -1.32 -11.28 12.27
CA LEU A 343 -1.14 -9.83 12.31
C LEU A 343 -1.93 -9.23 11.15
N TYR A 344 -2.79 -8.28 11.44
CA TYR A 344 -3.53 -7.49 10.45
C TYR A 344 -3.15 -6.03 10.52
N PHE A 345 -2.92 -5.40 9.36
CA PHE A 345 -2.79 -3.97 9.21
C PHE A 345 -3.29 -3.54 7.81
N SER A 346 -3.72 -2.27 7.66
CA SER A 346 -3.92 -1.68 6.33
C SER A 346 -2.64 -1.02 5.82
N ASP A 347 -2.44 -1.05 4.52
CA ASP A 347 -1.29 -0.42 3.87
C ASP A 347 -1.30 1.10 4.03
N HIS A 348 -2.45 1.76 3.87
CA HIS A 348 -2.70 3.18 4.17
C HIS A 348 -4.17 3.41 4.54
N GLY A 349 -4.50 4.64 4.93
CA GLY A 349 -5.86 5.08 5.15
C GLY A 349 -6.39 5.93 3.99
N GLU A 350 -7.61 6.43 4.16
CA GLU A 350 -8.34 7.29 3.22
C GLU A 350 -8.91 8.51 3.94
N ALA A 351 -8.95 9.67 3.28
CA ALA A 351 -9.56 10.88 3.82
C ALA A 351 -11.02 11.03 3.36
N ILE A 352 -11.86 10.08 3.77
CA ILE A 352 -13.24 9.92 3.30
C ILE A 352 -14.12 11.13 3.66
N ASP A 353 -14.04 11.62 4.90
CA ASP A 353 -14.86 12.75 5.38
C ASP A 353 -14.54 14.05 4.64
N LEU A 354 -13.40 14.15 4.02
CA LEU A 354 -12.98 15.27 3.18
C LEU A 354 -13.25 15.03 1.69
N HIS A 355 -13.79 13.88 1.31
CA HIS A 355 -13.95 13.42 -0.07
C HIS A 355 -12.61 13.50 -0.86
N LEU A 356 -11.52 13.19 -0.16
CA LEU A 356 -10.19 13.09 -0.70
C LEU A 356 -9.77 11.62 -0.68
N ASP A 357 -9.04 11.23 -1.71
CA ASP A 357 -8.39 9.93 -1.77
C ASP A 357 -7.14 9.93 -0.88
N HIS A 358 -6.19 9.09 -1.21
CA HIS A 358 -4.85 8.98 -0.63
C HIS A 358 -3.77 9.68 -1.48
N ASN A 359 -4.06 10.85 -2.05
CA ASN A 359 -3.14 11.61 -2.90
C ASN A 359 -2.06 12.32 -2.06
N PRO A 360 -0.77 11.94 -2.16
CA PRO A 360 0.30 12.53 -1.34
C PRO A 360 0.52 14.02 -1.60
N THR A 361 0.07 14.54 -2.74
CA THR A 361 0.23 15.96 -3.11
C THR A 361 -0.67 16.87 -2.27
N ILE A 362 -1.82 16.36 -1.83
CA ILE A 362 -2.81 17.07 -0.99
C ILE A 362 -2.93 16.37 0.37
N TYR A 363 -1.83 15.86 0.87
CA TYR A 363 -1.77 15.09 2.11
C TYR A 363 -2.54 15.71 3.26
N VAL A 364 -3.36 14.90 3.90
CA VAL A 364 -4.00 15.13 5.19
C VAL A 364 -3.74 13.92 6.11
N PRO A 365 -3.72 14.11 7.45
CA PRO A 365 -3.36 13.05 8.39
C PRO A 365 -4.23 11.79 8.29
N GLU A 366 -5.51 11.94 7.97
CA GLU A 366 -6.50 10.86 7.84
C GLU A 366 -6.08 9.79 6.82
N MET A 367 -5.29 10.17 5.80
CA MET A 367 -4.73 9.25 4.82
C MET A 367 -3.73 8.24 5.42
N THR A 368 -3.31 8.45 6.67
CA THR A 368 -2.35 7.59 7.36
C THR A 368 -2.94 6.81 8.53
N TYR A 369 -4.19 7.05 8.92
CA TYR A 369 -4.80 6.37 10.06
C TYR A 369 -5.22 4.95 9.66
N ILE A 370 -4.49 3.95 10.15
CA ILE A 370 -4.73 2.56 9.78
C ILE A 370 -5.16 1.72 10.99
N PRO A 371 -5.96 0.65 10.77
CA PRO A 371 -6.15 -0.38 11.76
C PRO A 371 -4.89 -1.22 11.94
N LEU A 372 -4.62 -1.63 13.18
CA LEU A 372 -3.65 -2.64 13.55
C LEU A 372 -4.26 -3.52 14.63
N TYR A 373 -4.32 -4.83 14.39
CA TYR A 373 -4.66 -5.79 15.44
C TYR A 373 -3.97 -7.13 15.22
N MET A 374 -3.85 -7.88 16.29
CA MET A 374 -3.21 -9.19 16.30
C MET A 374 -4.13 -10.21 16.94
N VAL A 375 -4.09 -11.45 16.42
CA VAL A 375 -4.87 -12.58 16.95
C VAL A 375 -3.92 -13.73 17.25
N PHE A 376 -4.14 -14.39 18.37
CA PHE A 376 -3.26 -15.43 18.90
C PHE A 376 -4.01 -16.70 19.23
N SER A 377 -3.38 -17.86 19.02
CA SER A 377 -3.88 -19.13 19.53
C SER A 377 -3.61 -19.28 21.03
N ASP A 378 -4.36 -20.17 21.73
CA ASP A 378 -4.09 -20.55 23.13
C ASP A 378 -2.65 -21.03 23.32
N THR A 379 -2.16 -21.82 22.36
CA THR A 379 -0.80 -22.35 22.38
C THR A 379 0.23 -21.23 22.34
N TYR A 380 0.03 -20.23 21.47
CA TYR A 380 0.95 -19.10 21.35
C TYR A 380 0.91 -18.21 22.60
N LEU A 381 -0.27 -17.88 23.12
CA LEU A 381 -0.45 -17.09 24.35
C LEU A 381 0.29 -17.74 25.53
N SER A 382 0.15 -19.06 25.68
CA SER A 382 0.78 -19.82 26.76
C SER A 382 2.30 -19.92 26.61
N ALA A 383 2.81 -20.01 25.38
CA ALA A 383 4.24 -20.15 25.09
C ALA A 383 5.02 -18.84 25.18
N HIS A 384 4.36 -17.68 24.95
CA HIS A 384 5.01 -16.38 24.83
C HIS A 384 4.49 -15.31 25.82
N PRO A 385 4.35 -15.60 27.14
CA PRO A 385 3.69 -14.69 28.09
C PRO A 385 4.38 -13.33 28.22
N LYS A 386 5.71 -13.27 28.04
CA LYS A 386 6.47 -12.01 28.11
C LYS A 386 6.19 -11.14 26.89
N LEU A 387 6.25 -11.69 25.68
CA LEU A 387 5.96 -11.00 24.44
C LEU A 387 4.53 -10.45 24.45
N ILE A 388 3.57 -11.28 24.81
CA ILE A 388 2.15 -10.88 24.92
C ILE A 388 1.98 -9.79 26.00
N GLY A 389 2.66 -9.89 27.14
CA GLY A 389 2.65 -8.84 28.18
C GLY A 389 3.11 -7.48 27.64
N ASN A 390 4.16 -7.47 26.84
CA ASN A 390 4.65 -6.25 26.18
C ASN A 390 3.59 -5.69 25.21
N LEU A 391 3.00 -6.51 24.36
CA LEU A 391 1.95 -6.08 23.43
C LEU A 391 0.72 -5.53 24.15
N VAL A 392 0.26 -6.20 25.23
CA VAL A 392 -0.88 -5.73 26.03
C VAL A 392 -0.64 -4.34 26.61
N THR A 393 0.57 -4.05 27.09
CA THR A 393 0.90 -2.71 27.63
C THR A 393 1.00 -1.63 26.56
N ARG A 394 1.18 -2.01 25.29
CA ARG A 394 1.45 -1.11 24.17
C ARG A 394 0.30 -0.92 23.20
N GLN A 395 -0.91 -1.34 23.55
CA GLN A 395 -2.08 -1.12 22.69
C GLN A 395 -2.38 0.35 22.37
N LYS A 396 -1.82 1.28 23.17
CA LYS A 396 -1.92 2.74 22.96
C LYS A 396 -0.59 3.38 22.54
N SER A 397 0.45 2.60 22.38
CA SER A 397 1.74 3.09 21.88
C SER A 397 1.66 3.38 20.39
N ARG A 398 2.34 4.45 19.97
CA ARG A 398 2.43 4.79 18.55
C ARG A 398 3.22 3.74 17.78
N TRP A 399 2.75 3.45 16.57
CA TRP A 399 3.36 2.48 15.68
C TRP A 399 3.14 2.88 14.21
N THR A 400 4.08 2.54 13.33
CA THR A 400 3.97 2.76 11.89
C THR A 400 4.20 1.45 11.13
N ASN A 401 3.53 1.27 9.98
CA ASN A 401 3.54 -0.01 9.26
C ASN A 401 4.89 -0.36 8.62
N ASP A 402 5.86 0.54 8.53
CA ASP A 402 7.24 0.20 8.21
C ASP A 402 7.96 -0.61 9.31
N LEU A 403 7.30 -0.82 10.46
CA LEU A 403 7.74 -1.72 11.54
C LEU A 403 7.10 -3.11 11.47
N VAL A 404 6.31 -3.41 10.42
CA VAL A 404 5.72 -4.74 10.20
C VAL A 404 6.79 -5.82 10.08
N PHE A 405 7.88 -5.54 9.38
CA PHE A 405 8.98 -6.48 9.20
C PHE A 405 9.52 -6.98 10.56
N ASP A 406 9.89 -6.05 11.46
CA ASP A 406 10.41 -6.38 12.79
C ASP A 406 9.35 -7.08 13.65
N THR A 407 8.13 -6.56 13.65
CA THR A 407 7.01 -7.12 14.41
C THR A 407 6.68 -8.56 13.97
N GLN A 408 6.54 -8.79 12.65
CA GLN A 408 6.17 -10.12 12.14
C GLN A 408 7.29 -11.15 12.35
N LEU A 409 8.56 -10.76 12.17
CA LEU A 409 9.69 -11.63 12.49
C LEU A 409 9.73 -11.99 13.97
N ALA A 410 9.48 -11.02 14.85
CA ALA A 410 9.43 -11.28 16.30
C ALA A 410 8.30 -12.27 16.66
N LEU A 411 7.10 -12.10 16.10
CA LEU A 411 5.99 -13.03 16.26
C LEU A 411 6.35 -14.44 15.76
N MET A 412 7.11 -14.55 14.68
CA MET A 412 7.61 -15.81 14.12
C MET A 412 8.80 -16.39 14.90
N GLY A 413 9.34 -15.70 15.91
CA GLY A 413 10.53 -16.12 16.64
C GLY A 413 11.79 -16.10 15.79
N ILE A 414 11.88 -15.19 14.82
CA ILE A 414 13.02 -14.98 13.94
C ILE A 414 13.69 -13.66 14.31
N ARG A 415 15.01 -13.67 14.42
CA ARG A 415 15.79 -12.45 14.60
C ARG A 415 16.97 -12.44 13.63
N LEU A 416 17.21 -11.28 13.02
CA LEU A 416 18.33 -10.97 12.15
C LEU A 416 19.31 -10.09 12.97
N PRO A 417 20.33 -10.65 13.66
CA PRO A 417 21.14 -9.89 14.61
C PRO A 417 21.82 -8.65 14.00
N ASP A 418 22.17 -8.71 12.71
CA ASP A 418 22.83 -7.60 12.00
C ASP A 418 21.88 -6.47 11.59
N LEU A 419 20.55 -6.69 11.68
CA LEU A 419 19.50 -5.75 11.26
C LEU A 419 18.51 -5.44 12.37
N TYR A 420 18.54 -6.17 13.47
CA TYR A 420 17.58 -6.05 14.55
C TYR A 420 17.83 -4.79 15.38
N GLU A 421 16.82 -3.94 15.39
CA GLU A 421 16.76 -2.74 16.21
C GLU A 421 15.63 -2.90 17.23
N PRO A 422 15.95 -3.19 18.52
CA PRO A 422 14.94 -3.49 19.54
C PRO A 422 13.97 -2.33 19.82
N GLU A 423 14.37 -1.10 19.49
CA GLU A 423 13.54 0.11 19.56
C GLU A 423 12.42 0.12 18.52
N ASN A 424 12.56 -0.63 17.43
CA ASN A 424 11.58 -0.74 16.35
C ASN A 424 10.62 -1.93 16.52
N ASP A 425 10.95 -2.87 17.39
CA ASP A 425 10.15 -4.08 17.65
C ASP A 425 9.16 -3.82 18.79
N ILE A 426 7.87 -3.67 18.47
CA ILE A 426 6.81 -3.44 19.46
C ILE A 426 6.68 -4.57 20.48
N THR A 427 7.23 -5.77 20.20
CA THR A 427 7.26 -6.90 21.12
C THR A 427 8.44 -6.84 22.10
N SER A 428 9.45 -6.00 21.83
CA SER A 428 10.69 -5.85 22.60
C SER A 428 10.48 -5.07 23.91
N ASP A 429 11.25 -5.37 24.95
CA ASP A 429 11.31 -4.56 26.18
C ASP A 429 11.82 -3.13 25.93
N HIS A 430 12.50 -2.91 24.82
CA HIS A 430 13.19 -1.67 24.48
C HIS A 430 12.49 -0.86 23.40
N TYR A 431 11.25 -1.20 23.06
CA TYR A 431 10.47 -0.43 22.08
C TYR A 431 10.42 1.04 22.48
N ASP A 432 10.79 1.91 21.54
CA ASP A 432 10.75 3.35 21.76
C ASP A 432 9.46 3.93 21.17
N ASP A 433 8.51 4.26 22.03
CA ASP A 433 7.21 4.85 21.68
C ASP A 433 7.17 6.36 21.84
N THR A 434 8.34 7.02 21.91
CA THR A 434 8.44 8.49 21.98
C THR A 434 7.71 9.11 20.78
N PRO A 435 6.66 9.93 20.99
CA PRO A 435 5.79 10.40 19.90
C PRO A 435 6.51 11.16 18.78
N ASP A 436 7.51 11.98 19.11
CA ASP A 436 8.23 12.80 18.14
C ASP A 436 9.15 11.99 17.20
N ARG A 437 9.40 10.72 17.54
CA ARG A 437 10.15 9.80 16.70
C ARG A 437 9.37 9.43 15.44
N PHE A 438 8.05 9.26 15.56
CA PHE A 438 7.22 8.70 14.51
C PHE A 438 6.87 9.73 13.45
N LYS A 439 7.04 9.32 12.20
CA LYS A 439 6.83 10.14 11.02
C LYS A 439 6.09 9.32 9.95
N THR A 440 5.60 10.04 8.96
CA THR A 440 5.03 9.49 7.72
C THR A 440 5.64 10.17 6.50
N LEU A 441 5.18 9.80 5.31
CA LEU A 441 5.72 10.23 4.02
C LEU A 441 7.25 10.08 3.99
N PHE A 442 7.70 8.87 4.33
CA PHE A 442 9.12 8.49 4.38
C PHE A 442 9.96 9.41 5.27
N GLY A 443 9.45 9.72 6.44
CA GLY A 443 10.16 10.54 7.44
C GLY A 443 10.09 12.05 7.23
N THR A 444 9.33 12.53 6.24
CA THR A 444 9.24 13.97 5.92
C THR A 444 8.16 14.72 6.69
N ARG A 445 7.16 14.01 7.26
CA ARG A 445 6.05 14.59 8.01
C ARG A 445 5.97 13.99 9.41
N ALA A 446 5.84 14.84 10.43
CA ALA A 446 5.50 14.40 11.76
C ALA A 446 4.07 13.87 11.79
N ILE A 447 3.84 12.79 12.55
CA ILE A 447 2.51 12.26 12.81
C ILE A 447 1.82 13.15 13.86
N THR A 448 0.67 13.70 13.50
CA THR A 448 -0.24 14.33 14.46
C THR A 448 -1.10 13.27 15.13
N ALA A 449 -1.31 13.37 16.44
CA ALA A 449 -2.21 12.45 17.15
C ALA A 449 -3.64 12.54 16.59
N LYS A 450 -4.35 11.39 16.58
CA LYS A 450 -5.77 11.28 16.26
C LYS A 450 -6.63 12.09 17.23
#